data_83f8b24fd47db9f0252ca51316b48b1d
#
_entry.id   83f8b24fd47db9f0252ca51316b48b1d
#
_cell.length_a   1.000
_cell.length_b   1.000
_cell.length_c   1.000
_cell.angle_alpha   90.00
_cell.angle_beta   90.00
_cell.angle_gamma   90.00
#
_symmetry.space_group_name_H-M   'P 1'
#
loop_
_entity.id
_entity.type
_entity.pdbx_description
1 polymer ?
#
loop_
_entity_poly.entity_id
_entity_poly.type
_entity_poly.pdbx_seq_one_letter_code
_entity_poly.pdbx_strand_id
1 'polypeptide(L)'
;MKTLLSEIKSTLEKLLGNNMMKVVLYGSRARGDYDTESDIDIAIVVRWLSRELKKQIFDVVADIEVKYLVSISTLVLSEENFAFLKKRERRIAADIEKEGIPL
;
A
#
# COMPACT_ATOMS: atom_id res chain seq x y z
N MET A 1 14.46 -0.30 -6.86
CA MET A 1 13.12 0.23 -6.58
C MET A 1 12.04 -0.31 -7.50
N LYS A 2 12.24 -0.21 -8.80
CA LYS A 2 11.26 -0.70 -9.78
C LYS A 2 10.94 -2.19 -9.63
N THR A 3 11.97 -3.02 -9.42
CA THR A 3 11.79 -4.47 -9.22
C THR A 3 11.05 -4.75 -7.91
N LEU A 4 11.37 -4.00 -6.86
CA LEU A 4 10.70 -4.12 -5.58
C LEU A 4 9.20 -3.81 -5.70
N LEU A 5 8.85 -2.71 -6.36
CA LEU A 5 7.46 -2.32 -6.53
C LEU A 5 6.69 -3.32 -7.40
N SER A 6 7.32 -3.85 -8.44
CA SER A 6 6.74 -4.91 -9.27
C SER A 6 6.44 -6.16 -8.47
N GLU A 7 7.35 -6.55 -7.58
CA GLU A 7 7.14 -7.73 -6.74
C GLU A 7 6.02 -7.52 -5.73
N ILE A 8 5.94 -6.33 -5.13
CA ILE A 8 4.84 -5.98 -4.23
C ILE A 8 3.52 -6.15 -4.97
N LYS A 9 3.40 -5.54 -6.14
CA LYS A 9 2.17 -5.62 -6.93
C LYS A 9 1.83 -7.06 -7.30
N SER A 10 2.79 -7.80 -7.83
CA SER A 10 2.57 -9.18 -8.25
C SER A 10 2.14 -10.08 -7.10
N THR A 11 2.81 -9.96 -5.96
CA THR A 11 2.49 -10.75 -4.77
C THR A 11 1.08 -10.45 -4.26
N LEU A 12 0.72 -9.17 -4.21
CA LEU A 12 -0.61 -8.77 -3.75
C LEU A 12 -1.70 -9.17 -4.74
N GLU A 13 -1.44 -9.10 -6.04
CA GLU A 13 -2.39 -9.57 -7.04
C GLU A 13 -2.71 -11.06 -6.87
N LYS A 14 -1.68 -11.86 -6.60
CA LYS A 14 -1.87 -13.30 -6.37
C LYS A 14 -2.65 -13.58 -5.09
N LEU A 15 -2.39 -12.82 -4.04
CA LEU A 15 -3.07 -13.00 -2.77
C LEU A 15 -4.52 -12.52 -2.82
N LEU A 16 -4.74 -11.38 -3.42
CA LEU A 16 -6.03 -10.67 -3.34
C LEU A 16 -6.96 -10.94 -4.52
N GLY A 17 -6.40 -11.17 -5.70
CA GLY A 17 -7.23 -11.39 -6.89
C GLY A 17 -8.21 -10.26 -7.13
N ASN A 18 -9.49 -10.60 -7.32
CA ASN A 18 -10.55 -9.62 -7.57
C ASN A 18 -10.87 -8.74 -6.36
N ASN A 19 -10.36 -9.10 -5.20
CA ASN A 19 -10.56 -8.30 -3.98
C ASN A 19 -9.66 -7.06 -3.95
N MET A 20 -8.60 -7.03 -4.76
CA MET A 20 -7.70 -5.89 -4.82
C MET A 20 -8.30 -4.74 -5.61
N MET A 21 -8.41 -3.58 -4.99
CA MET A 21 -8.91 -2.38 -5.65
C MET A 21 -7.81 -1.42 -6.02
N LYS A 22 -6.90 -1.14 -5.07
CA LYS A 22 -5.79 -0.23 -5.30
C LYS A 22 -4.55 -0.70 -4.55
N VAL A 23 -3.40 -0.52 -5.16
CA VAL A 23 -2.11 -0.57 -4.50
C VAL A 23 -1.37 0.68 -4.95
N VAL A 24 -1.04 1.54 -4.02
CA VAL A 24 -0.55 2.90 -4.32
C VAL A 24 0.70 3.21 -3.51
N LEU A 25 1.73 3.70 -4.18
CA LEU A 25 2.89 4.30 -3.53
C LEU A 25 2.54 5.75 -3.22
N TYR A 26 2.68 6.16 -1.96
CA TYR A 26 2.36 7.53 -1.56
C TYR A 26 3.45 8.06 -0.62
N GLY A 27 3.24 9.24 -0.06
CA GLY A 27 4.20 9.84 0.85
C GLY A 27 5.43 10.40 0.14
N SER A 28 6.55 10.47 0.86
CA SER A 28 7.76 11.14 0.36
C SER A 28 8.35 10.49 -0.89
N ARG A 29 8.27 9.16 -1.01
CA ARG A 29 8.78 8.46 -2.19
C ARG A 29 7.98 8.80 -3.45
N ALA A 30 6.67 8.95 -3.31
CA ALA A 30 5.81 9.34 -4.43
C ALA A 30 6.06 10.79 -4.85
N ARG A 31 6.31 11.67 -3.87
CA ARG A 31 6.60 13.07 -4.14
C ARG A 31 8.02 13.33 -4.64
N GLY A 32 8.93 12.37 -4.42
CA GLY A 32 10.33 12.52 -4.80
C GLY A 32 11.18 13.30 -3.80
N ASP A 33 10.66 13.63 -2.64
CA ASP A 33 11.38 14.39 -1.60
C ASP A 33 11.84 13.49 -0.45
N TYR A 34 12.34 12.32 -0.80
CA TYR A 34 12.80 11.32 0.16
C TYR A 34 14.33 11.23 0.19
N ASP A 35 14.86 10.65 1.27
CA ASP A 35 16.25 10.22 1.34
C ASP A 35 16.31 8.68 1.29
N THR A 36 17.52 8.11 1.32
CA THR A 36 17.70 6.67 1.17
C THR A 36 17.20 5.88 2.38
N GLU A 37 16.97 6.53 3.51
CA GLU A 37 16.50 5.89 4.72
C GLU A 37 14.99 6.02 4.92
N SER A 38 14.31 6.76 4.05
CA SER A 38 12.86 6.92 4.14
C SER A 38 12.14 5.62 3.91
N ASP A 39 11.09 5.37 4.70
CA ASP A 39 10.22 4.22 4.50
C ASP A 39 9.51 4.32 3.15
N ILE A 40 9.16 3.17 2.62
CA ILE A 40 8.32 3.08 1.43
C ILE A 40 6.88 3.00 1.92
N ASP A 41 6.09 4.01 1.62
CA ASP A 41 4.69 4.08 2.06
C ASP A 41 3.76 3.50 0.99
N ILE A 42 3.10 2.38 1.31
CA ILE A 42 2.19 1.70 0.41
C ILE A 42 0.80 1.66 1.03
N ALA A 43 -0.19 2.08 0.25
CA ALA A 43 -1.59 1.94 0.62
C ALA A 43 -2.23 0.83 -0.21
N ILE A 44 -2.93 -0.05 0.46
CA ILE A 44 -3.62 -1.19 -0.16
C ILE A 44 -5.10 -1.06 0.18
N VAL A 45 -5.94 -0.95 -0.85
CA VAL A 45 -7.38 -0.89 -0.67
C VAL A 45 -7.99 -2.16 -1.25
N VAL A 46 -8.78 -2.85 -0.44
CA VAL A 46 -9.47 -4.08 -0.82
C VAL A 46 -10.99 -3.90 -0.69
N ARG A 47 -11.75 -4.71 -1.43
CA ARG A 47 -13.23 -4.66 -1.35
C ARG A 47 -13.72 -5.14 0.01
N TRP A 48 -13.19 -6.26 0.45
CA TRP A 48 -13.58 -6.90 1.71
C TRP A 48 -12.33 -7.17 2.52
N LEU A 49 -12.30 -6.67 3.74
CA LEU A 49 -11.12 -6.81 4.62
C LEU A 49 -11.53 -7.52 5.89
N SER A 50 -10.93 -8.70 6.11
CA SER A 50 -11.04 -9.42 7.37
C SER A 50 -9.74 -9.29 8.15
N ARG A 51 -9.80 -9.63 9.44
CA ARG A 51 -8.59 -9.65 10.27
C ARG A 51 -7.57 -10.65 9.71
N GLU A 52 -8.05 -11.79 9.26
CA GLU A 52 -7.18 -12.83 8.69
C GLU A 52 -6.51 -12.34 7.40
N LEU A 53 -7.27 -11.72 6.51
CA LEU A 53 -6.72 -11.19 5.27
C LEU A 53 -5.68 -10.10 5.54
N LYS A 54 -5.97 -9.23 6.50
CA LYS A 54 -5.03 -8.18 6.90
C LYS A 54 -3.70 -8.78 7.37
N LYS A 55 -3.78 -9.85 8.18
CA LYS A 55 -2.59 -10.56 8.63
C LYS A 55 -1.81 -11.15 7.45
N GLN A 56 -2.50 -11.77 6.50
CA GLN A 56 -1.87 -12.35 5.32
C GLN A 56 -1.15 -11.27 4.49
N ILE A 57 -1.76 -10.10 4.35
CA ILE A 57 -1.15 -8.97 3.63
C ILE A 57 0.15 -8.54 4.33
N PHE A 58 0.10 -8.36 5.64
CA PHE A 58 1.30 -7.97 6.40
C PHE A 58 2.38 -9.04 6.34
N ASP A 59 2.01 -10.31 6.35
CA ASP A 59 2.97 -11.41 6.28
C ASP A 59 3.73 -11.39 4.94
N VAL A 60 3.04 -11.23 3.81
CA VAL A 60 3.71 -11.21 2.50
C VAL A 60 4.55 -9.94 2.32
N VAL A 61 4.12 -8.82 2.86
CA VAL A 61 4.91 -7.58 2.83
C VAL A 61 6.17 -7.74 3.67
N ALA A 62 6.06 -8.36 4.85
CA ALA A 62 7.21 -8.62 5.72
C ALA A 62 8.26 -9.48 5.01
N ASP A 63 7.84 -10.49 4.24
CA ASP A 63 8.75 -11.32 3.46
C ASP A 63 9.53 -10.49 2.43
N ILE A 64 8.86 -9.55 1.80
CA ILE A 64 9.49 -8.65 0.82
C ILE A 64 10.47 -7.70 1.51
N GLU A 65 10.11 -7.18 2.69
CA GLU A 65 11.02 -6.34 3.47
C GLU A 65 12.33 -7.05 3.79
N VAL A 66 12.26 -8.32 4.20
CA VAL A 66 13.44 -9.11 4.51
C VAL A 66 14.26 -9.36 3.25
N LYS A 67 13.60 -9.71 2.15
CA LYS A 67 14.27 -10.02 0.89
C LYS A 67 15.07 -8.83 0.34
N TYR A 68 14.50 -7.65 0.42
CA TYR A 68 15.11 -6.43 -0.14
C TYR A 68 15.82 -5.57 0.90
N LEU A 69 15.76 -5.95 2.16
CA LEU A 69 16.35 -5.18 3.28
C LEU A 69 15.87 -3.74 3.28
N VAL A 70 14.56 -3.56 3.16
CA VAL A 70 13.91 -2.25 3.15
C VAL A 70 12.81 -2.21 4.21
N SER A 71 12.39 -1.00 4.56
CA SER A 71 11.28 -0.79 5.47
C SER A 71 10.07 -0.31 4.65
N ILE A 72 8.95 -1.03 4.78
CA ILE A 72 7.72 -0.72 4.07
C ILE A 72 6.63 -0.41 5.09
N SER A 73 6.14 0.83 5.06
CA SER A 73 5.01 1.23 5.89
C SER A 73 3.73 0.92 5.12
N THR A 74 2.96 -0.04 5.61
CA THR A 74 1.80 -0.58 4.91
C THR A 74 0.51 -0.12 5.56
N LEU A 75 -0.34 0.56 4.80
CA LEU A 75 -1.68 0.95 5.22
C LEU A 75 -2.67 0.09 4.46
N VAL A 76 -3.50 -0.67 5.18
CA VAL A 76 -4.50 -1.55 4.58
C VAL A 76 -5.88 -1.05 4.94
N LEU A 77 -6.68 -0.78 3.92
CA LEU A 77 -8.03 -0.24 4.08
C LEU A 77 -9.03 -1.06 3.27
N SER A 78 -10.25 -1.18 3.79
CA SER A 78 -11.37 -1.63 2.97
C SER A 78 -11.85 -0.48 2.09
N GLU A 79 -12.58 -0.82 1.04
CA GLU A 79 -13.23 0.18 0.18
C GLU A 79 -14.10 1.14 1.01
N GLU A 80 -14.86 0.58 1.95
CA GLU A 80 -15.72 1.35 2.84
C GLU A 80 -14.92 2.33 3.71
N ASN A 81 -13.83 1.85 4.30
CA ASN A 81 -12.96 2.70 5.14
C ASN A 81 -12.32 3.81 4.32
N PHE A 82 -11.87 3.50 3.12
CA PHE A 82 -11.25 4.50 2.26
C PHE A 82 -12.28 5.58 1.86
N ALA A 83 -13.49 5.17 1.48
CA ALA A 83 -14.58 6.09 1.16
C ALA A 83 -14.92 6.99 2.35
N PHE A 84 -14.93 6.41 3.55
CA PHE A 84 -15.18 7.17 4.79
C PHE A 84 -14.11 8.23 5.01
N LEU A 85 -12.84 7.89 4.82
CA LEU A 85 -11.73 8.83 4.98
C LEU A 85 -11.80 9.97 3.95
N LYS A 86 -12.17 9.66 2.70
CA LYS A 86 -12.34 10.67 1.66
C LYS A 86 -13.49 11.61 1.99
N LYS A 87 -14.61 11.05 2.45
CA LYS A 87 -15.80 11.83 2.82
C LYS A 87 -15.48 12.79 3.96
N ARG A 88 -14.62 12.40 4.88
CA ARG A 88 -14.19 13.20 6.02
C ARG A 88 -13.03 14.13 5.66
N GLU A 89 -12.63 14.17 4.40
CA GLU A 89 -11.54 15.02 3.90
C GLU A 89 -10.25 14.80 4.68
N ARG A 90 -10.00 13.55 5.11
CA ARG A 90 -8.76 13.22 5.81
C ARG A 90 -7.57 13.33 4.88
N ARG A 91 -6.48 13.91 5.38
CA ARG A 91 -5.27 14.14 4.61
C ARG A 91 -4.71 12.87 4.00
N ILE A 92 -4.73 11.76 4.73
CA ILE A 92 -4.18 10.50 4.23
C ILE A 92 -4.89 10.03 2.95
N ALA A 93 -6.22 10.20 2.88
CA ALA A 93 -6.98 9.82 1.69
C ALA A 93 -6.63 10.74 0.52
N ALA A 94 -6.46 12.03 0.77
CA ALA A 94 -6.05 13.00 -0.26
C ALA A 94 -4.65 12.69 -0.77
N ASP A 95 -3.72 12.35 0.11
CA ASP A 95 -2.35 11.99 -0.27
C ASP A 95 -2.35 10.76 -1.19
N ILE A 96 -3.15 9.76 -0.86
CA ILE A 96 -3.27 8.54 -1.67
C ILE A 96 -3.86 8.84 -3.04
N GLU A 97 -4.93 9.62 -3.10
CA GLU A 97 -5.61 9.90 -4.36
C GLU A 97 -4.90 10.89 -5.26
N LYS A 98 -4.37 11.98 -4.68
CA LYS A 98 -3.83 13.08 -5.46
C LYS A 98 -2.34 12.94 -5.73
N GLU A 99 -1.58 12.44 -4.77
CA GLU A 99 -0.13 12.33 -4.86
C GLU A 99 0.35 10.90 -5.07
N GLY A 100 -0.51 9.91 -4.85
CA GLY A 100 -0.15 8.50 -4.95
C GLY A 100 0.12 8.05 -6.37
N ILE A 101 1.05 7.13 -6.51
CA ILE A 101 1.40 6.51 -7.78
C ILE A 101 0.83 5.10 -7.78
N PRO A 102 -0.16 4.81 -8.63
CA PRO A 102 -0.72 3.45 -8.72
C PRO A 102 0.35 2.45 -9.15
N LEU A 103 0.38 1.32 -8.52
CA LEU A 103 1.32 0.26 -8.86
C LEU A 103 0.74 -0.78 -9.82
#